data_01154b4e39801c23777849d29570968e
#
_entry.id   01154b4e39801c23777849d29570968e
#
_cell.length_a   1.000
_cell.length_b   1.000
_cell.length_c   1.000
_cell.angle_alpha   90.00
_cell.angle_beta   90.00
_cell.angle_gamma   90.00
#
_symmetry.space_group_name_H-M   'P 1'
#
loop_
_entity.id
_entity.type
_entity.pdbx_description
1 polymer ?
#
loop_
_entity_poly.entity_id
_entity_poly.type
_entity_poly.pdbx_seq_one_letter_code
_entity_poly.pdbx_strand_id
1 'polypeptide(L)'
;IESLDPARANTLKAIQLINSLGDTLYELNSKGELIPELASGMPIISKDRLQIIINLRKNVLFHDGTKFNSNAIKFTFDRFRRIGTMNYILGNKIKSIETPSEYSVIINLNKPSSSLNGLLTSVNLTPISPTFYKEYSDKFLNEKFVGTGKYVLTSFSNQVQSIDPNSNYWGEKPLNKGINFVGYSNSSSLFGALKSKQIDVLLSNSIDDSQRKSLNNLSKNNEFKEGNSPFTELSFISLKTSSYPLSNL
;
A
#
# COMPACT_ATOMS: atom_id res chain seq x y z
N ILE A 1 5.57 13.79 1.51
CA ILE A 1 5.77 12.43 0.93
C ILE A 1 7.13 12.42 0.26
N GLU A 2 8.01 11.50 0.66
CA GLU A 2 9.35 11.38 0.08
C GLU A 2 9.35 10.63 -1.24
N SER A 3 8.50 9.63 -1.39
CA SER A 3 8.37 8.86 -2.61
C SER A 3 7.00 8.19 -2.74
N LEU A 4 6.42 8.22 -3.94
CA LEU A 4 5.27 7.40 -4.36
C LEU A 4 5.69 6.12 -5.07
N ASP A 5 6.97 5.87 -5.25
CA ASP A 5 7.46 4.60 -5.74
C ASP A 5 7.20 3.50 -4.70
N PRO A 6 6.37 2.47 -4.97
CA PRO A 6 6.04 1.44 -3.99
C PRO A 6 7.28 0.78 -3.41
N ALA A 7 8.32 0.56 -4.21
CA ALA A 7 9.56 -0.05 -3.73
C ALA A 7 10.27 0.78 -2.66
N ARG A 8 10.04 2.10 -2.61
CA ARG A 8 10.70 3.04 -1.70
C ARG A 8 9.77 3.66 -0.67
N ALA A 9 8.46 3.53 -0.84
CA ALA A 9 7.47 4.09 0.07
C ALA A 9 7.58 3.43 1.46
N ASN A 10 7.87 4.26 2.48
CA ASN A 10 8.06 3.82 3.86
C ASN A 10 7.33 4.71 4.88
N THR A 11 6.57 5.70 4.42
CA THR A 11 5.78 6.58 5.28
C THR A 11 4.30 6.27 5.16
N LEU A 12 3.55 6.41 6.26
CA LEU A 12 2.09 6.21 6.28
C LEU A 12 1.38 7.05 5.22
N LYS A 13 1.83 8.30 5.01
CA LYS A 13 1.26 9.20 3.99
C LYS A 13 1.42 8.66 2.57
N ALA A 14 2.59 8.11 2.24
CA ALA A 14 2.82 7.50 0.94
C ALA A 14 1.99 6.22 0.77
N ILE A 15 1.94 5.37 1.80
CA ILE A 15 1.16 4.14 1.81
C ILE A 15 -0.32 4.41 1.59
N GLN A 16 -0.90 5.42 2.25
CA GLN A 16 -2.30 5.81 2.06
C GLN A 16 -2.61 6.22 0.62
N LEU A 17 -1.73 7.03 0.04
CA LEU A 17 -1.92 7.49 -1.34
C LEU A 17 -1.76 6.34 -2.33
N ILE A 18 -0.75 5.50 -2.17
CA ILE A 18 -0.52 4.33 -3.02
C ILE A 18 -1.69 3.34 -2.95
N ASN A 19 -2.28 3.10 -1.78
CA ASN A 19 -3.48 2.26 -1.62
C ASN A 19 -4.71 2.78 -2.39
N SER A 20 -4.76 4.07 -2.68
CA SER A 20 -5.82 4.64 -3.52
C SER A 20 -5.51 4.52 -5.02
N LEU A 21 -4.23 4.47 -5.37
CA LEU A 21 -3.73 4.52 -6.75
C LEU A 21 -3.39 3.14 -7.33
N GLY A 22 -3.25 2.12 -6.49
CA GLY A 22 -2.85 0.79 -6.93
C GLY A 22 -3.52 -0.30 -6.12
N ASP A 23 -3.77 -1.41 -6.77
CA ASP A 23 -4.29 -2.63 -6.14
C ASP A 23 -3.14 -3.61 -5.87
N THR A 24 -3.24 -4.41 -4.83
CA THR A 24 -2.29 -5.49 -4.53
C THR A 24 -2.75 -6.81 -5.13
N LEU A 25 -1.95 -7.85 -5.03
CA LEU A 25 -2.39 -9.19 -5.46
C LEU A 25 -3.52 -9.72 -4.59
N TYR A 26 -3.42 -9.45 -3.30
CA TYR A 26 -4.41 -9.82 -2.28
C TYR A 26 -4.56 -8.68 -1.28
N GLU A 27 -5.70 -8.62 -0.62
CA GLU A 27 -5.96 -7.75 0.54
C GLU A 27 -6.34 -8.59 1.77
N LEU A 28 -6.42 -7.95 2.93
CA LEU A 28 -6.95 -8.57 4.14
C LEU A 28 -8.33 -7.99 4.45
N ASN A 29 -9.30 -8.86 4.71
CA ASN A 29 -10.61 -8.43 5.20
C ASN A 29 -10.54 -7.99 6.69
N SER A 30 -11.67 -7.54 7.23
CA SER A 30 -11.79 -7.12 8.63
C SER A 30 -11.46 -8.21 9.66
N LYS A 31 -11.44 -9.49 9.24
CA LYS A 31 -11.05 -10.65 10.06
C LYS A 31 -9.58 -11.03 9.91
N GLY A 32 -8.83 -10.33 9.02
CA GLY A 32 -7.44 -10.67 8.71
C GLY A 32 -7.30 -11.85 7.74
N GLU A 33 -8.37 -12.23 7.04
CA GLU A 33 -8.34 -13.29 6.04
C GLU A 33 -7.94 -12.74 4.69
N LEU A 34 -7.15 -13.50 3.94
CA LEU A 34 -6.67 -13.14 2.61
C LEU A 34 -7.82 -13.14 1.60
N ILE A 35 -7.99 -12.05 0.85
CA ILE A 35 -8.96 -11.91 -0.23
C ILE A 35 -8.23 -11.64 -1.55
N PRO A 36 -8.58 -12.35 -2.65
CA PRO A 36 -8.02 -12.07 -3.97
C PRO A 36 -8.44 -10.68 -4.48
N GLU A 37 -7.46 -9.88 -4.92
CA GLU A 37 -7.69 -8.57 -5.55
C GLU A 37 -7.25 -8.60 -7.02
N LEU A 38 -5.98 -8.40 -7.37
CA LEU A 38 -5.48 -8.62 -8.73
C LEU A 38 -5.25 -10.11 -9.06
N ALA A 39 -5.15 -10.95 -8.05
CA ALA A 39 -5.26 -12.39 -8.22
C ALA A 39 -6.71 -12.78 -8.55
N SER A 40 -6.92 -13.79 -9.40
CA SER A 40 -8.24 -14.29 -9.76
C SER A 40 -8.77 -15.37 -8.80
N GLY A 41 -7.98 -15.77 -7.82
CA GLY A 41 -8.33 -16.78 -6.80
C GLY A 41 -7.23 -16.90 -5.75
N MET A 42 -7.45 -17.78 -4.78
CA MET A 42 -6.46 -18.05 -3.72
C MET A 42 -5.17 -18.63 -4.30
N PRO A 43 -4.00 -18.38 -3.66
CA PRO A 43 -2.74 -18.93 -4.12
C PRO A 43 -2.72 -20.45 -3.98
N ILE A 44 -2.19 -21.14 -5.00
CA ILE A 44 -2.00 -22.58 -4.98
C ILE A 44 -0.60 -22.87 -4.48
N ILE A 45 -0.49 -23.59 -3.36
CA ILE A 45 0.78 -23.89 -2.72
C ILE A 45 1.15 -25.35 -3.01
N SER A 46 2.38 -25.61 -3.49
CA SER A 46 2.90 -26.96 -3.71
C SER A 46 3.01 -27.76 -2.40
N LYS A 47 3.05 -29.10 -2.50
CA LYS A 47 3.12 -29.99 -1.33
C LYS A 47 4.37 -29.75 -0.47
N ASP A 48 5.49 -29.43 -1.08
CA ASP A 48 6.75 -29.09 -0.42
C ASP A 48 6.79 -27.63 0.09
N ARG A 49 5.76 -26.84 -0.22
CA ARG A 49 5.64 -25.41 0.11
C ARG A 49 6.75 -24.53 -0.47
N LEU A 50 7.41 -24.97 -1.53
CA LEU A 50 8.47 -24.22 -2.20
C LEU A 50 7.99 -23.47 -3.43
N GLN A 51 6.75 -23.70 -3.88
CA GLN A 51 6.14 -22.97 -5.00
C GLN A 51 4.78 -22.40 -4.61
N ILE A 52 4.56 -21.17 -5.04
CA ILE A 52 3.26 -20.49 -4.93
C ILE A 52 2.85 -20.08 -6.34
N ILE A 53 1.71 -20.62 -6.79
CA ILE A 53 1.15 -20.33 -8.09
C ILE A 53 0.01 -19.35 -7.90
N ILE A 54 0.03 -18.24 -8.62
CA ILE A 54 -0.96 -17.16 -8.56
C ILE A 54 -1.53 -16.96 -9.96
N ASN A 55 -2.83 -17.16 -10.10
CA ASN A 55 -3.55 -16.81 -11.31
C ASN A 55 -4.03 -15.36 -11.21
N LEU A 56 -3.89 -14.61 -12.30
CA LEU A 56 -4.15 -13.17 -12.34
C LEU A 56 -5.49 -12.86 -13.01
N ARG A 57 -6.10 -11.74 -12.63
CA ARG A 57 -7.25 -11.17 -13.33
C ARG A 57 -6.86 -10.77 -14.74
N LYS A 58 -7.80 -10.98 -15.66
CA LYS A 58 -7.73 -10.50 -17.05
C LYS A 58 -8.42 -9.15 -17.15
N ASN A 59 -8.15 -8.43 -18.24
CA ASN A 59 -8.80 -7.15 -18.58
C ASN A 59 -8.57 -6.02 -17.54
N VAL A 60 -7.50 -6.09 -16.80
CA VAL A 60 -7.04 -5.01 -15.93
C VAL A 60 -6.05 -4.13 -16.72
N LEU A 61 -6.22 -2.82 -16.61
CA LEU A 61 -5.34 -1.83 -17.24
C LEU A 61 -4.60 -1.02 -16.15
N PHE A 62 -3.37 -0.68 -16.43
CA PHE A 62 -2.68 0.38 -15.71
C PHE A 62 -3.22 1.76 -16.10
N HIS A 63 -2.95 2.79 -15.30
CA HIS A 63 -3.40 4.17 -15.56
C HIS A 63 -2.88 4.74 -16.89
N ASP A 64 -1.78 4.21 -17.41
CA ASP A 64 -1.22 4.56 -18.73
C ASP A 64 -1.88 3.80 -19.89
N GLY A 65 -2.91 2.98 -19.63
CA GLY A 65 -3.62 2.18 -20.62
C GLY A 65 -2.93 0.85 -20.98
N THR A 66 -1.74 0.58 -20.46
CA THR A 66 -1.06 -0.70 -20.71
C THR A 66 -1.70 -1.84 -19.91
N LYS A 67 -1.59 -3.08 -20.41
CA LYS A 67 -2.22 -4.25 -19.79
C LYS A 67 -1.45 -4.71 -18.56
N PHE A 68 -2.17 -4.99 -17.48
CA PHE A 68 -1.66 -5.74 -16.34
C PHE A 68 -1.54 -7.23 -16.70
N ASN A 69 -0.39 -7.83 -16.39
CA ASN A 69 -0.11 -9.24 -16.65
C ASN A 69 1.02 -9.76 -15.74
N SER A 70 1.39 -11.03 -15.93
CA SER A 70 2.43 -11.69 -15.13
C SER A 70 3.81 -11.02 -15.23
N ASN A 71 4.15 -10.41 -16.36
CA ASN A 71 5.41 -9.67 -16.51
C ASN A 71 5.47 -8.43 -15.60
N ALA A 72 4.33 -7.76 -15.37
CA ALA A 72 4.26 -6.63 -14.44
C ALA A 72 4.53 -7.08 -13.00
N ILE A 73 4.02 -8.24 -12.60
CA ILE A 73 4.32 -8.83 -11.28
C ILE A 73 5.82 -9.12 -11.15
N LYS A 74 6.38 -9.85 -12.13
CA LYS A 74 7.81 -10.14 -12.13
C LYS A 74 8.66 -8.87 -12.06
N PHE A 75 8.33 -7.86 -12.87
CA PHE A 75 9.01 -6.57 -12.88
C PHE A 75 8.96 -5.88 -11.52
N THR A 76 7.77 -5.80 -10.91
CA THR A 76 7.57 -5.16 -9.60
C THR A 76 8.39 -5.84 -8.50
N PHE A 77 8.32 -7.16 -8.42
CA PHE A 77 9.04 -7.93 -7.41
C PHE A 77 10.56 -7.87 -7.60
N ASP A 78 11.06 -8.03 -8.83
CA ASP A 78 12.49 -7.92 -9.12
C ASP A 78 13.01 -6.50 -8.83
N ARG A 79 12.20 -5.47 -9.14
CA ARG A 79 12.51 -4.09 -8.82
C ARG A 79 12.54 -3.85 -7.30
N PHE A 80 11.55 -4.34 -6.55
CA PHE A 80 11.55 -4.25 -5.09
C PHE A 80 12.76 -4.94 -4.46
N ARG A 81 13.12 -6.12 -4.92
CA ARG A 81 14.33 -6.84 -4.45
C ARG A 81 15.63 -6.07 -4.71
N ARG A 82 15.70 -5.33 -5.80
CA ARG A 82 16.90 -4.58 -6.22
C ARG A 82 17.05 -3.24 -5.51
N ILE A 83 15.97 -2.46 -5.39
CA ILE A 83 16.04 -1.06 -4.93
C ILE A 83 15.12 -0.74 -3.75
N GLY A 84 14.33 -1.70 -3.28
CA GLY A 84 13.36 -1.48 -2.20
C GLY A 84 14.06 -1.12 -0.89
N THR A 85 13.58 -0.08 -0.20
CA THR A 85 14.06 0.32 1.12
C THR A 85 13.86 -0.76 2.18
N MET A 86 12.84 -1.59 1.98
CA MET A 86 12.48 -2.71 2.86
C MET A 86 12.68 -4.07 2.18
N ASN A 87 13.59 -4.16 1.20
CA ASN A 87 13.83 -5.39 0.43
C ASN A 87 14.24 -6.60 1.29
N TYR A 88 14.78 -6.35 2.49
CA TYR A 88 15.10 -7.40 3.47
C TYR A 88 13.87 -8.21 3.93
N ILE A 89 12.65 -7.67 3.78
CA ILE A 89 11.40 -8.38 4.10
C ILE A 89 11.23 -9.61 3.20
N LEU A 90 11.51 -9.48 1.91
CA LEU A 90 11.61 -10.62 1.00
C LEU A 90 12.91 -11.38 1.24
N GLY A 91 14.01 -10.66 1.49
CA GLY A 91 15.32 -11.22 1.76
C GLY A 91 15.68 -12.31 0.76
N ASN A 92 16.20 -13.43 1.27
CA ASN A 92 16.49 -14.63 0.47
C ASN A 92 15.29 -15.60 0.38
N LYS A 93 14.05 -15.15 0.67
CA LYS A 93 12.88 -16.04 0.61
C LYS A 93 12.56 -16.48 -0.82
N ILE A 94 12.61 -15.54 -1.77
CA ILE A 94 12.28 -15.80 -3.18
C ILE A 94 13.53 -16.23 -3.94
N LYS A 95 13.49 -17.44 -4.50
CA LYS A 95 14.51 -17.98 -5.40
C LYS A 95 14.37 -17.40 -6.80
N SER A 96 13.19 -17.55 -7.40
CA SER A 96 12.87 -17.03 -8.74
C SER A 96 11.38 -16.73 -8.87
N ILE A 97 11.05 -15.93 -9.90
CA ILE A 97 9.69 -15.65 -10.31
C ILE A 97 9.58 -16.00 -11.78
N GLU A 98 8.66 -16.90 -12.10
CA GLU A 98 8.39 -17.37 -13.45
C GLU A 98 7.02 -16.87 -13.91
N THR A 99 6.90 -16.66 -15.21
CA THR A 99 5.69 -16.20 -15.87
C THR A 99 5.31 -17.18 -16.97
N PRO A 100 4.80 -18.39 -16.60
CA PRO A 100 4.53 -19.46 -17.55
C PRO A 100 3.43 -19.10 -18.57
N SER A 101 2.59 -18.14 -18.24
CA SER A 101 1.59 -17.57 -19.16
C SER A 101 1.35 -16.11 -18.85
N GLU A 102 0.60 -15.41 -19.71
CA GLU A 102 0.27 -13.99 -19.53
C GLU A 102 -0.44 -13.69 -18.21
N TYR A 103 -1.19 -14.65 -17.67
CA TYR A 103 -1.99 -14.46 -16.43
C TYR A 103 -1.70 -15.51 -15.36
N SER A 104 -0.46 -16.01 -15.31
CA SER A 104 -0.01 -16.91 -14.25
C SER A 104 1.40 -16.58 -13.82
N VAL A 105 1.64 -16.57 -12.52
CA VAL A 105 2.93 -16.35 -11.89
C VAL A 105 3.25 -17.52 -10.99
N ILE A 106 4.48 -17.99 -11.03
CA ILE A 106 5.03 -18.97 -10.08
C ILE A 106 6.14 -18.30 -9.29
N ILE A 107 5.96 -18.22 -7.98
CA ILE A 107 6.98 -17.75 -7.05
C ILE A 107 7.66 -18.98 -6.44
N ASN A 108 8.91 -19.19 -6.79
CA ASN A 108 9.75 -20.25 -6.23
C ASN A 108 10.47 -19.74 -4.99
N LEU A 109 10.47 -20.50 -3.91
CA LEU A 109 11.05 -20.15 -2.63
C LEU A 109 12.31 -20.93 -2.33
N ASN A 110 13.25 -20.33 -1.59
CA ASN A 110 14.43 -21.02 -1.08
C ASN A 110 14.10 -21.90 0.13
N LYS A 111 13.08 -21.53 0.91
CA LYS A 111 12.57 -22.26 2.09
C LYS A 111 11.08 -22.00 2.22
N PRO A 112 10.30 -22.93 2.79
CA PRO A 112 8.89 -22.69 3.11
C PRO A 112 8.73 -21.44 3.97
N SER A 113 7.76 -20.59 3.64
CA SER A 113 7.49 -19.32 4.35
C SER A 113 6.00 -19.10 4.52
N SER A 114 5.51 -19.16 5.75
CA SER A 114 4.11 -18.84 6.08
C SER A 114 3.81 -17.34 5.97
N SER A 115 4.82 -16.49 6.14
CA SER A 115 4.66 -15.03 6.07
C SER A 115 4.50 -14.48 4.65
N LEU A 116 4.77 -15.29 3.62
CA LEU A 116 4.74 -14.78 2.24
C LEU A 116 3.33 -14.38 1.81
N ASN A 117 2.29 -15.10 2.24
CA ASN A 117 0.91 -14.73 1.93
C ASN A 117 0.58 -13.32 2.43
N GLY A 118 1.01 -12.96 3.65
CA GLY A 118 0.88 -11.61 4.17
C GLY A 118 1.69 -10.57 3.38
N LEU A 119 2.85 -10.96 2.84
CA LEU A 119 3.64 -10.06 1.99
C LEU A 119 2.96 -9.74 0.65
N LEU A 120 2.12 -10.65 0.12
CA LEU A 120 1.36 -10.42 -1.11
C LEU A 120 0.27 -9.35 -0.97
N THR A 121 -0.02 -8.91 0.25
CA THR A 121 -0.91 -7.78 0.55
C THR A 121 -0.14 -6.47 0.78
N SER A 122 1.20 -6.50 0.71
CA SER A 122 2.03 -5.33 1.00
C SER A 122 1.95 -4.30 -0.12
N VAL A 123 1.70 -3.05 0.27
CA VAL A 123 1.73 -1.88 -0.63
C VAL A 123 3.06 -1.76 -1.38
N ASN A 124 4.16 -2.20 -0.76
CA ASN A 124 5.48 -2.18 -1.40
C ASN A 124 5.60 -3.14 -2.61
N LEU A 125 4.67 -4.10 -2.72
CA LEU A 125 4.57 -5.04 -3.83
C LEU A 125 3.38 -4.73 -4.76
N THR A 126 2.76 -3.55 -4.64
CA THR A 126 1.73 -3.07 -5.57
C THR A 126 2.29 -3.08 -6.99
N PRO A 127 1.65 -3.78 -7.93
CA PRO A 127 2.09 -3.82 -9.32
C PRO A 127 2.08 -2.45 -9.97
N ILE A 128 3.14 -2.17 -10.70
CA ILE A 128 3.38 -0.92 -11.41
C ILE A 128 3.57 -1.18 -12.90
N SER A 129 3.25 -0.19 -13.75
CA SER A 129 3.44 -0.32 -15.21
C SER A 129 4.92 -0.45 -15.58
N PRO A 130 5.35 -1.60 -16.13
CA PRO A 130 6.74 -1.76 -16.58
C PRO A 130 7.12 -0.77 -17.68
N THR A 131 6.18 -0.38 -18.53
CA THR A 131 6.39 0.59 -19.60
C THR A 131 6.79 1.93 -19.02
N PHE A 132 5.98 2.47 -18.11
CA PHE A 132 6.25 3.75 -17.48
C PHE A 132 7.51 3.74 -16.62
N TYR A 133 7.67 2.72 -15.75
CA TYR A 133 8.77 2.71 -14.77
C TYR A 133 10.15 2.35 -15.36
N LYS A 134 10.23 1.89 -16.61
CA LYS A 134 11.50 1.71 -17.33
C LYS A 134 11.97 2.98 -18.03
N GLU A 135 11.04 3.86 -18.37
CA GLU A 135 11.33 5.07 -19.15
C GLU A 135 11.92 6.20 -18.32
N TYR A 136 11.52 6.30 -17.04
CA TYR A 136 11.84 7.45 -16.20
C TYR A 136 12.85 7.15 -15.11
N SER A 137 13.61 8.21 -14.71
CA SER A 137 14.57 8.13 -13.61
C SER A 137 13.88 7.96 -12.26
N ASP A 138 14.58 7.36 -11.31
CA ASP A 138 14.09 7.15 -9.94
C ASP A 138 13.64 8.45 -9.25
N LYS A 139 14.32 9.58 -9.51
CA LYS A 139 13.93 10.89 -8.95
C LYS A 139 12.57 11.35 -9.47
N PHE A 140 12.31 11.16 -10.75
CA PHE A 140 11.02 11.49 -11.36
C PHE A 140 9.89 10.61 -10.82
N LEU A 141 10.17 9.34 -10.57
CA LEU A 141 9.20 8.37 -10.07
C LEU A 141 8.78 8.62 -8.61
N ASN A 142 9.51 9.47 -7.85
CA ASN A 142 9.11 9.81 -6.48
C ASN A 142 7.78 10.60 -6.41
N GLU A 143 7.42 11.32 -7.48
CA GLU A 143 6.24 12.18 -7.55
C GLU A 143 5.18 11.66 -8.54
N LYS A 144 5.38 10.46 -9.06
CA LYS A 144 4.51 9.82 -10.05
C LYS A 144 4.12 8.42 -9.61
N PHE A 145 2.94 8.02 -10.02
CA PHE A 145 2.47 6.67 -9.79
C PHE A 145 1.59 6.20 -10.95
N VAL A 146 1.89 5.03 -11.49
CA VAL A 146 1.11 4.37 -12.54
C VAL A 146 0.83 2.94 -12.10
N GLY A 147 -0.31 2.75 -11.46
CA GLY A 147 -0.85 1.48 -10.99
C GLY A 147 -2.17 1.13 -11.66
N THR A 148 -2.93 0.26 -11.02
CA THR A 148 -4.21 -0.27 -11.51
C THR A 148 -5.41 0.25 -10.74
N GLY A 149 -5.23 1.09 -9.72
CA GLY A 149 -6.21 1.41 -8.69
C GLY A 149 -7.38 2.26 -9.13
N LYS A 150 -8.30 2.44 -8.18
CA LYS A 150 -9.58 3.17 -8.34
C LYS A 150 -9.41 4.63 -8.72
N TYR A 151 -8.27 5.23 -8.36
CA TYR A 151 -7.98 6.63 -8.63
C TYR A 151 -6.67 6.78 -9.39
N VAL A 152 -6.56 7.87 -10.13
CA VAL A 152 -5.37 8.29 -10.87
C VAL A 152 -4.80 9.56 -10.22
N LEU A 153 -3.50 9.65 -10.05
CA LEU A 153 -2.83 10.85 -9.56
C LEU A 153 -2.89 11.95 -10.61
N THR A 154 -3.56 13.05 -10.31
CA THR A 154 -3.73 14.20 -11.21
C THR A 154 -2.81 15.36 -10.89
N SER A 155 -2.49 15.57 -9.61
CA SER A 155 -1.48 16.54 -9.20
C SER A 155 -0.69 16.08 -7.99
N PHE A 156 0.56 16.54 -7.90
CA PHE A 156 1.45 16.28 -6.77
C PHE A 156 2.21 17.55 -6.41
N SER A 157 2.04 18.00 -5.18
CA SER A 157 2.85 19.05 -4.56
C SER A 157 3.22 18.68 -3.13
N ASN A 158 4.09 19.44 -2.50
CA ASN A 158 4.48 19.17 -1.11
C ASN A 158 3.31 19.31 -0.10
N GLN A 159 2.31 20.10 -0.44
CA GLN A 159 1.17 20.39 0.46
C GLN A 159 -0.10 19.61 0.08
N VAL A 160 -0.34 19.41 -1.22
CA VAL A 160 -1.58 18.80 -1.70
C VAL A 160 -1.26 17.78 -2.78
N GLN A 161 -1.87 16.60 -2.66
CA GLN A 161 -1.90 15.59 -3.71
C GLN A 161 -3.36 15.36 -4.10
N SER A 162 -3.67 15.48 -5.39
CA SER A 162 -5.02 15.29 -5.91
C SER A 162 -5.12 14.00 -6.71
N ILE A 163 -6.19 13.27 -6.50
CA ILE A 163 -6.50 12.04 -7.24
C ILE A 163 -7.93 12.07 -7.74
N ASP A 164 -8.13 11.66 -8.99
CA ASP A 164 -9.43 11.59 -9.64
C ASP A 164 -9.85 10.14 -9.92
N PRO A 165 -11.16 9.85 -10.04
CA PRO A 165 -11.63 8.52 -10.35
C PRO A 165 -11.04 7.96 -11.65
N ASN A 166 -10.56 6.72 -11.61
CA ASN A 166 -10.12 5.99 -12.80
C ASN A 166 -11.35 5.51 -13.59
N SER A 167 -11.61 6.13 -14.75
CA SER A 167 -12.73 5.74 -15.61
C SER A 167 -12.64 4.31 -16.14
N ASN A 168 -11.42 3.76 -16.23
CA ASN A 168 -11.13 2.41 -16.73
C ASN A 168 -10.89 1.39 -15.59
N TYR A 169 -11.28 1.73 -14.34
CA TYR A 169 -11.10 0.81 -13.23
C TYR A 169 -11.85 -0.50 -13.46
N TRP A 170 -11.16 -1.60 -13.23
CA TRP A 170 -11.64 -2.96 -13.47
C TRP A 170 -12.69 -3.45 -12.46
N GLY A 171 -12.74 -2.85 -11.28
CA GLY A 171 -13.67 -3.19 -10.19
C GLY A 171 -14.80 -2.17 -10.03
N GLU A 172 -15.33 -2.08 -8.81
CA GLU A 172 -16.37 -1.13 -8.47
C GLU A 172 -15.81 0.31 -8.45
N LYS A 173 -16.43 1.19 -9.23
CA LYS A 173 -16.00 2.57 -9.37
C LYS A 173 -16.28 3.40 -8.11
N PRO A 174 -15.42 4.39 -7.78
CA PRO A 174 -15.68 5.31 -6.68
C PRO A 174 -16.97 6.12 -6.92
N LEU A 175 -17.68 6.42 -5.84
CA LEU A 175 -18.90 7.24 -5.88
C LEU A 175 -18.60 8.75 -5.78
N ASN A 176 -17.43 9.12 -5.29
CA ASN A 176 -16.99 10.51 -5.18
C ASN A 176 -16.32 11.00 -6.46
N LYS A 177 -16.10 12.33 -6.55
CA LYS A 177 -15.50 12.98 -7.72
C LYS A 177 -13.97 13.08 -7.66
N GLY A 178 -13.35 12.62 -6.57
CA GLY A 178 -11.91 12.70 -6.35
C GLY A 178 -11.60 12.94 -4.87
N ILE A 179 -10.31 12.95 -4.53
CA ILE A 179 -9.81 13.15 -3.16
C ILE A 179 -8.61 14.09 -3.23
N ASN A 180 -8.58 15.06 -2.30
CA ASN A 180 -7.41 15.89 -2.05
C ASN A 180 -6.79 15.50 -0.71
N PHE A 181 -5.55 15.04 -0.72
CA PHE A 181 -4.75 14.81 0.47
C PHE A 181 -4.02 16.09 0.83
N VAL A 182 -4.42 16.72 1.92
CA VAL A 182 -3.88 18.01 2.36
C VAL A 182 -2.95 17.82 3.55
N GLY A 183 -1.71 18.28 3.42
CA GLY A 183 -0.72 18.23 4.49
C GLY A 183 -0.87 19.37 5.48
N TYR A 184 -0.86 19.06 6.79
CA TYR A 184 -0.83 20.04 7.88
C TYR A 184 0.48 19.91 8.66
N SER A 185 0.97 21.03 9.17
CA SER A 185 2.26 21.09 9.87
C SER A 185 2.25 20.47 11.28
N ASN A 186 1.07 20.43 11.91
CA ASN A 186 0.91 19.90 13.26
C ASN A 186 -0.54 19.43 13.52
N SER A 187 -0.72 18.68 14.60
CA SER A 187 -2.02 18.12 15.00
C SER A 187 -3.08 19.18 15.31
N SER A 188 -2.70 20.31 15.89
CA SER A 188 -3.64 21.37 16.26
C SER A 188 -4.25 22.03 15.03
N SER A 189 -3.45 22.33 14.00
CA SER A 189 -3.95 22.87 12.73
C SER A 189 -4.83 21.89 11.99
N LEU A 190 -4.46 20.60 11.99
CA LEU A 190 -5.26 19.53 11.41
C LEU A 190 -6.62 19.37 12.12
N PHE A 191 -6.61 19.34 13.45
CA PHE A 191 -7.81 19.27 14.27
C PHE A 191 -8.73 20.48 14.05
N GLY A 192 -8.16 21.69 14.00
CA GLY A 192 -8.89 22.93 13.69
C GLY A 192 -9.54 22.91 12.31
N ALA A 193 -8.83 22.39 11.30
CA ALA A 193 -9.34 22.26 9.93
C ALA A 193 -10.55 21.32 9.84
N LEU A 194 -10.56 20.20 10.57
CA LEU A 194 -11.72 19.32 10.63
C LEU A 194 -12.91 20.04 11.30
N LYS A 195 -12.70 20.68 12.44
CA LYS A 195 -13.77 21.42 13.16
C LYS A 195 -14.37 22.56 12.34
N SER A 196 -13.55 23.24 11.54
CA SER A 196 -13.99 24.30 10.64
C SER A 196 -14.53 23.80 9.29
N LYS A 197 -14.60 22.47 9.10
CA LYS A 197 -15.06 21.83 7.86
C LYS A 197 -14.22 22.20 6.63
N GLN A 198 -12.95 22.52 6.82
CA GLN A 198 -11.99 22.71 5.73
C GLN A 198 -11.49 21.37 5.17
N ILE A 199 -11.60 20.30 5.95
CA ILE A 199 -11.38 18.92 5.53
C ILE A 199 -12.58 18.06 5.95
N ASP A 200 -12.84 17.01 5.15
CA ASP A 200 -13.98 16.11 5.36
C ASP A 200 -13.59 14.89 6.20
N VAL A 201 -12.33 14.45 6.12
CA VAL A 201 -11.84 13.23 6.77
C VAL A 201 -10.50 13.49 7.46
N LEU A 202 -10.34 12.93 8.65
CA LEU A 202 -9.12 12.96 9.43
C LEU A 202 -8.82 11.55 9.96
N LEU A 203 -7.55 11.13 9.91
CA LEU A 203 -7.10 9.88 10.50
C LEU A 203 -6.59 10.11 11.93
N SER A 204 -7.07 9.32 12.88
CA SER A 204 -6.84 9.51 14.32
C SER A 204 -5.37 9.39 14.75
N ASN A 205 -4.53 8.71 13.96
CA ASN A 205 -3.08 8.61 14.23
C ASN A 205 -2.31 9.92 13.99
N SER A 206 -2.97 10.94 13.41
CA SER A 206 -2.38 12.25 13.11
C SER A 206 -2.70 13.32 14.15
N ILE A 207 -3.44 12.98 15.21
CA ILE A 207 -3.85 13.87 16.30
C ILE A 207 -3.50 13.27 17.67
N ASP A 208 -3.41 14.11 18.70
CA ASP A 208 -3.13 13.66 20.05
C ASP A 208 -4.39 13.10 20.78
N ASP A 209 -4.16 12.47 21.95
CA ASP A 209 -5.21 11.81 22.71
C ASP A 209 -6.29 12.77 23.23
N SER A 210 -5.95 14.02 23.54
CA SER A 210 -6.91 15.02 24.01
C SER A 210 -7.83 15.46 22.88
N GLN A 211 -7.28 15.66 21.70
CA GLN A 211 -8.00 15.98 20.48
C GLN A 211 -8.91 14.82 20.07
N ARG A 212 -8.43 13.57 20.16
CA ARG A 212 -9.24 12.36 19.90
C ARG A 212 -10.43 12.26 20.85
N LYS A 213 -10.22 12.46 22.15
CA LYS A 213 -11.32 12.49 23.14
C LYS A 213 -12.33 13.57 22.82
N SER A 214 -11.87 14.76 22.38
CA SER A 214 -12.75 15.83 21.96
C SER A 214 -13.60 15.45 20.74
N LEU A 215 -13.02 14.82 19.72
CA LEU A 215 -13.76 14.33 18.55
C LEU A 215 -14.76 13.25 18.91
N ASN A 216 -14.41 12.31 19.79
CA ASN A 216 -15.33 11.28 20.28
C ASN A 216 -16.56 11.89 20.98
N ASN A 217 -16.40 13.00 21.70
CA ASN A 217 -17.54 13.71 22.30
C ASN A 217 -18.42 14.41 21.24
N LEU A 218 -17.80 15.03 20.23
CA LEU A 218 -18.53 15.64 19.10
C LEU A 218 -19.24 14.58 18.24
N SER A 219 -18.65 13.40 18.08
CA SER A 219 -19.26 12.25 17.40
C SER A 219 -20.55 11.79 18.11
N LYS A 220 -20.57 11.78 19.46
CA LYS A 220 -21.78 11.46 20.25
C LYS A 220 -22.93 12.44 20.01
N ASN A 221 -22.62 13.69 19.64
CA ASN A 221 -23.58 14.71 19.28
C ASN A 221 -23.97 14.70 17.79
N ASN A 222 -23.57 13.69 17.03
CA ASN A 222 -23.77 13.56 15.58
C ASN A 222 -23.13 14.69 14.73
N GLU A 223 -22.16 15.40 15.24
CA GLU A 223 -21.42 16.42 14.49
C GLU A 223 -20.41 15.77 13.51
N PHE A 224 -19.87 14.60 13.89
CA PHE A 224 -18.96 13.79 13.09
C PHE A 224 -19.35 12.32 13.15
N LYS A 225 -18.95 11.56 12.12
CA LYS A 225 -19.01 10.09 12.13
C LYS A 225 -17.63 9.53 12.45
N GLU A 226 -17.58 8.57 13.36
CA GLU A 226 -16.37 7.83 13.68
C GLU A 226 -16.40 6.44 13.01
N GLY A 227 -15.31 6.09 12.35
CA GLY A 227 -15.08 4.74 11.82
C GLY A 227 -13.90 4.12 12.53
N ASN A 228 -14.04 2.89 13.01
CA ASN A 228 -12.97 2.13 13.66
C ASN A 228 -12.56 0.95 12.76
N SER A 229 -11.26 0.73 12.64
CA SER A 229 -10.67 -0.46 12.03
C SER A 229 -10.02 -1.34 13.09
N PRO A 230 -9.79 -2.63 12.82
CA PRO A 230 -8.95 -3.46 13.68
C PRO A 230 -7.57 -2.84 13.91
N PHE A 231 -7.00 -3.04 15.08
CA PHE A 231 -5.64 -2.59 15.39
C PHE A 231 -4.64 -3.36 14.52
N THR A 232 -3.80 -2.61 13.80
CA THR A 232 -2.74 -3.16 12.92
C THR A 232 -1.35 -2.72 13.36
N GLU A 233 -1.24 -1.87 14.40
CA GLU A 233 0.01 -1.36 14.92
C GLU A 233 0.32 -1.93 16.30
N LEU A 234 1.59 -2.27 16.51
CA LEU A 234 2.15 -2.66 17.80
C LEU A 234 3.23 -1.65 18.20
N SER A 235 3.05 -1.01 19.34
CA SER A 235 4.09 -0.17 19.95
C SER A 235 4.90 -1.01 20.95
N PHE A 236 6.23 -0.93 20.85
CA PHE A 236 7.13 -1.64 21.76
C PHE A 236 8.34 -0.77 22.12
N ILE A 237 8.95 -1.10 23.26
CA ILE A 237 10.21 -0.51 23.69
C ILE A 237 11.31 -1.54 23.42
N SER A 238 12.28 -1.18 22.59
CA SER A 238 13.47 -2.00 22.37
C SER A 238 14.55 -1.62 23.39
N LEU A 239 14.99 -2.59 24.17
CA LEU A 239 16.02 -2.42 25.18
C LEU A 239 17.35 -2.98 24.67
N LYS A 240 18.39 -2.14 24.62
CA LYS A 240 19.75 -2.57 24.26
C LYS A 240 20.46 -3.12 25.49
N THR A 241 20.23 -4.39 25.81
CA THR A 241 20.80 -5.08 26.99
C THR A 241 22.32 -5.29 26.94
N SER A 242 22.96 -5.06 25.80
CA SER A 242 24.42 -5.13 25.65
C SER A 242 25.17 -3.85 26.05
N SER A 243 24.45 -2.80 26.51
CA SER A 243 25.02 -1.50 26.86
C SER A 243 24.51 -1.02 28.22
N TYR A 244 25.38 -0.28 28.97
CA TYR A 244 24.99 0.39 30.21
C TYR A 244 23.77 1.33 29.97
N PRO A 245 22.79 1.43 30.90
CA PRO A 245 22.74 0.73 32.23
C PRO A 245 22.15 -0.68 32.17
N LEU A 246 21.65 -1.16 31.02
CA LEU A 246 20.93 -2.43 30.91
C LEU A 246 21.84 -3.68 30.82
N SER A 247 23.15 -3.49 30.63
CA SER A 247 24.12 -4.58 30.58
C SER A 247 24.42 -5.24 31.94
N ASN A 248 23.88 -4.67 33.03
CA ASN A 248 24.05 -5.16 34.38
C ASN A 248 22.80 -5.82 34.96
N LEU A 249 21.85 -6.24 34.08
CA LEU A 249 20.64 -6.96 34.48
C LEU A 249 20.83 -8.47 34.37
#